data_3dbedf2693a4968533b35fabf064d668
#
_entry.id   3dbedf2693a4968533b35fabf064d668
#
_cell.length_a   1.000
_cell.length_b   1.000
_cell.length_c   1.000
_cell.angle_alpha   90.00
_cell.angle_beta   90.00
_cell.angle_gamma   90.00
#
_symmetry.space_group_name_H-M   'P 1'
#
loop_
_entity.id
_entity.type
_entity.pdbx_description
1 polymer ?
#
loop_
_entity_poly.entity_id
_entity_poly.type
_entity_poly.pdbx_seq_one_letter_code
_entity_poly.pdbx_strand_id
1 'polypeptide(L)'
;MEIIFILILIAAAIIIEYFSYMRNGRKGLSYRAEIGRSEVFEGDEVILTEVIVNDKLLPLPFVKTEIVAPAFLDFGIKAEKNKEGICCIPSVFSIKGREKCRRVRKIKCTCRGIFEIGASSLYGSDLFGLGEFIIPVTDAKVSLTVLPSPLSADDFSPDNRQLYGDILVRRFICEDPFLINGAHEYSGREPMNSISWNASARAGKLMAVNRDYTSCSKMIILLNFQRRDDIVAPATEEVCELMIKAAAFVMEMAEEMKAEFALVINIPDQEPLTAGSGAGFRLEQLRRLAAVEADCYLRIEDFIMEQPVGEFTDVILITPTLSFESTDRLEDFKNQGLGVHAYAMHNESDADFCSQITRRVKEDI
;
A
#
# COMPACT_ATOMS: atom_id res chain seq x y z
N MET A 1 51.62 12.87 52.71
CA MET A 1 50.54 11.95 53.22
C MET A 1 49.17 12.45 52.80
N GLU A 2 48.86 13.73 52.88
CA GLU A 2 47.57 14.29 52.54
C GLU A 2 47.14 14.05 51.06
N ILE A 3 48.07 14.19 50.10
CA ILE A 3 47.79 13.95 48.67
C ILE A 3 47.42 12.50 48.40
N ILE A 4 48.08 11.54 49.03
CA ILE A 4 47.79 10.12 48.88
C ILE A 4 46.41 9.78 49.48
N PHE A 5 46.08 10.39 50.61
CA PHE A 5 44.75 10.22 51.22
C PHE A 5 43.63 10.78 50.35
N ILE A 6 43.81 11.95 49.71
CA ILE A 6 42.85 12.53 48.76
C ILE A 6 42.70 11.62 47.54
N LEU A 7 43.78 11.09 46.99
CA LEU A 7 43.68 10.15 45.84
C LEU A 7 42.95 8.88 46.18
N ILE A 8 43.14 8.32 47.38
CA ILE A 8 42.39 7.13 47.84
C ILE A 8 40.90 7.45 47.98
N LEU A 9 40.54 8.63 48.52
CA LEU A 9 39.14 9.06 48.64
C LEU A 9 38.48 9.23 47.24
N ILE A 10 39.16 9.82 46.30
CA ILE A 10 38.67 9.97 44.92
C ILE A 10 38.49 8.58 44.27
N ALA A 11 39.45 7.67 44.40
CA ALA A 11 39.34 6.34 43.87
C ALA A 11 38.18 5.57 44.50
N ALA A 12 37.99 5.68 45.84
CA ALA A 12 36.86 5.05 46.53
C ALA A 12 35.51 5.64 46.04
N ALA A 13 35.41 6.96 45.81
CA ALA A 13 34.21 7.58 45.29
C ALA A 13 33.85 7.09 43.89
N ILE A 14 34.85 6.96 42.98
CA ILE A 14 34.66 6.42 41.62
C ILE A 14 34.18 4.97 41.68
N ILE A 15 34.77 4.14 42.57
CA ILE A 15 34.37 2.74 42.74
C ILE A 15 32.93 2.63 43.25
N ILE A 16 32.54 3.43 44.23
CA ILE A 16 31.18 3.46 44.78
C ILE A 16 30.19 3.89 43.70
N GLU A 17 30.53 4.92 42.93
CA GLU A 17 29.74 5.41 41.81
C GLU A 17 29.52 4.30 40.77
N TYR A 18 30.61 3.67 40.30
CA TYR A 18 30.57 2.56 39.34
C TYR A 18 29.61 1.44 39.79
N PHE A 19 29.79 0.94 41.04
CA PHE A 19 28.92 -0.11 41.56
C PHE A 19 27.47 0.34 41.71
N SER A 20 27.21 1.61 42.05
CA SER A 20 25.87 2.19 42.13
C SER A 20 25.18 2.18 40.78
N TYR A 21 25.88 2.60 39.73
CA TYR A 21 25.33 2.59 38.37
C TYR A 21 25.10 1.18 37.82
N MET A 22 26.05 0.26 38.03
CA MET A 22 25.89 -1.12 37.57
C MET A 22 24.71 -1.82 38.26
N ARG A 23 24.47 -1.55 39.55
CA ARG A 23 23.38 -2.15 40.32
C ARG A 23 22.01 -1.48 40.06
N ASN A 24 21.95 -0.17 39.98
CA ASN A 24 20.71 0.59 39.94
C ASN A 24 20.43 1.26 38.57
N GLY A 25 21.40 1.31 37.70
CA GLY A 25 21.28 1.95 36.38
C GLY A 25 20.15 1.38 35.54
N ARG A 26 19.92 0.07 35.63
CA ARG A 26 18.87 -0.63 34.87
C ARG A 26 17.45 -0.40 35.39
N LYS A 27 17.29 -0.06 36.68
CA LYS A 27 15.97 0.04 37.31
C LYS A 27 15.30 1.35 36.96
N GLY A 28 13.96 1.33 36.76
CA GLY A 28 13.15 2.51 36.56
C GLY A 28 13.52 3.31 35.28
N LEU A 29 14.07 2.67 34.29
CA LEU A 29 14.27 3.22 32.96
C LEU A 29 13.30 2.54 32.01
N SER A 30 12.47 3.31 31.33
CA SER A 30 11.54 2.82 30.31
C SER A 30 11.71 3.58 29.00
N TYR A 31 11.54 2.86 27.91
CA TYR A 31 11.57 3.42 26.55
C TYR A 31 10.26 3.07 25.84
N ARG A 32 9.76 4.02 25.07
CA ARG A 32 8.61 3.84 24.20
C ARG A 32 8.84 4.57 22.88
N ALA A 33 8.49 3.91 21.79
CA ALA A 33 8.36 4.54 20.49
C ALA A 33 6.88 4.80 20.23
N GLU A 34 6.55 5.94 19.66
CA GLU A 34 5.21 6.34 19.27
C GLU A 34 5.26 6.86 17.83
N ILE A 35 4.33 6.45 16.99
CA ILE A 35 4.21 6.92 15.62
C ILE A 35 2.95 7.78 15.46
N GLY A 36 3.06 8.89 14.74
CA GLY A 36 1.96 9.84 14.59
C GLY A 36 0.79 9.32 13.76
N ARG A 37 1.08 8.52 12.75
CA ARG A 37 0.10 7.80 11.91
C ARG A 37 0.64 6.41 11.65
N SER A 38 -0.18 5.40 11.85
CA SER A 38 0.18 4.00 11.57
C SER A 38 0.06 3.62 10.11
N GLU A 39 -0.66 4.44 9.32
CA GLU A 39 -0.84 4.27 7.89
C GLU A 39 -0.58 5.59 7.17
N VAL A 40 0.22 5.53 6.10
CA VAL A 40 0.58 6.67 5.24
C VAL A 40 0.79 6.17 3.81
N PHE A 41 0.77 7.07 2.85
CA PHE A 41 1.12 6.76 1.47
C PHE A 41 2.63 6.86 1.23
N GLU A 42 3.10 6.17 0.21
CA GLU A 42 4.45 6.32 -0.30
C GLU A 42 4.70 7.80 -0.70
N GLY A 43 5.84 8.34 -0.27
CA GLY A 43 6.19 9.75 -0.43
C GLY A 43 5.84 10.61 0.77
N ASP A 44 4.94 10.18 1.64
CA ASP A 44 4.53 10.94 2.83
C ASP A 44 5.62 10.98 3.91
N GLU A 45 5.53 12.01 4.77
CA GLU A 45 6.33 12.12 5.97
C GLU A 45 5.51 11.70 7.21
N VAL A 46 6.12 10.89 8.07
CA VAL A 46 5.55 10.47 9.35
C VAL A 46 6.45 10.89 10.50
N ILE A 47 5.86 11.16 11.66
CA ILE A 47 6.57 11.57 12.87
C ILE A 47 6.75 10.36 13.77
N LEU A 48 7.99 9.98 14.04
CA LEU A 48 8.38 9.05 15.09
C LEU A 48 8.78 9.82 16.32
N THR A 49 8.22 9.46 17.46
CA THR A 49 8.54 10.04 18.76
C THR A 49 9.15 8.96 19.66
N GLU A 50 10.39 9.16 20.08
CA GLU A 50 11.05 8.38 21.10
C GLU A 50 10.79 9.03 22.47
N VAL A 51 10.34 8.26 23.43
CA VAL A 51 10.10 8.70 24.80
C VAL A 51 10.90 7.83 25.74
N ILE A 52 11.80 8.44 26.51
CA ILE A 52 12.56 7.77 27.58
C ILE A 52 12.18 8.39 28.91
N VAL A 53 11.87 7.56 29.88
CA VAL A 53 11.51 7.99 31.24
C VAL A 53 12.48 7.37 32.24
N ASN A 54 13.06 8.21 33.08
CA ASN A 54 13.90 7.82 34.18
C ASN A 54 13.15 8.11 35.50
N ASP A 55 12.52 7.08 36.07
CA ASP A 55 11.71 7.22 37.31
C ASP A 55 12.57 7.27 38.61
N LYS A 56 13.87 6.97 38.50
CA LYS A 56 14.79 6.98 39.65
C LYS A 56 15.45 8.35 39.85
N LEU A 57 16.02 8.58 41.04
CA LEU A 57 16.77 9.80 41.33
C LEU A 57 18.15 9.83 40.65
N LEU A 58 18.71 8.64 40.35
CA LEU A 58 20.02 8.52 39.75
C LEU A 58 19.98 9.09 38.30
N PRO A 59 20.74 10.14 37.97
CA PRO A 59 20.79 10.66 36.61
C PRO A 59 21.51 9.67 35.70
N LEU A 60 21.15 9.69 34.41
CA LEU A 60 21.78 8.89 33.38
C LEU A 60 22.34 9.82 32.29
N PRO A 61 23.62 10.18 32.35
CA PRO A 61 24.22 11.16 31.46
C PRO A 61 24.33 10.64 30.02
N PHE A 62 24.47 9.33 29.87
CA PHE A 62 24.62 8.68 28.59
C PHE A 62 23.66 7.49 28.50
N VAL A 63 22.55 7.66 27.76
CA VAL A 63 21.67 6.57 27.36
C VAL A 63 21.64 6.55 25.84
N LYS A 64 22.13 5.47 25.24
CA LYS A 64 22.10 5.25 23.81
C LYS A 64 20.98 4.31 23.45
N THR A 65 20.22 4.66 22.44
CA THR A 65 19.25 3.76 21.76
C THR A 65 19.70 3.55 20.32
N GLU A 66 19.35 2.40 19.76
CA GLU A 66 19.54 2.11 18.35
C GLU A 66 18.20 1.74 17.77
N ILE A 67 17.64 2.65 16.97
CA ILE A 67 16.41 2.38 16.21
C ILE A 67 16.79 1.48 15.05
N VAL A 68 16.12 0.35 14.98
CA VAL A 68 16.21 -0.57 13.85
C VAL A 68 15.05 -0.30 12.93
N ALA A 69 15.35 -0.01 11.65
CA ALA A 69 14.35 0.28 10.63
C ALA A 69 14.86 -0.17 9.26
N PRO A 70 13.95 -0.53 8.32
CA PRO A 70 14.32 -0.80 6.94
C PRO A 70 14.93 0.42 6.26
N ALA A 71 15.86 0.20 5.32
CA ALA A 71 16.58 1.25 4.60
C ALA A 71 15.70 2.11 3.69
N PHE A 72 14.48 1.66 3.41
CA PHE A 72 13.46 2.36 2.63
C PHE A 72 12.78 3.52 3.40
N LEU A 73 13.03 3.60 4.70
CA LEU A 73 12.58 4.70 5.54
C LEU A 73 13.72 5.70 5.68
N ASP A 74 13.56 6.88 5.09
CA ASP A 74 14.59 7.94 5.14
C ASP A 74 14.38 8.81 6.38
N PHE A 75 15.34 8.74 7.29
CA PHE A 75 15.37 9.55 8.53
C PHE A 75 16.12 10.88 8.37
N GLY A 76 16.54 11.22 7.14
CA GLY A 76 17.37 12.42 6.88
C GLY A 76 18.77 12.35 7.48
N ILE A 77 19.24 11.18 7.87
CA ILE A 77 20.57 10.93 8.48
C ILE A 77 21.27 9.86 7.66
N LYS A 78 22.56 10.02 7.42
CA LYS A 78 23.39 8.95 6.83
C LYS A 78 23.50 7.81 7.85
N ALA A 79 22.61 6.84 7.75
CA ALA A 79 22.68 5.62 8.54
C ALA A 79 23.50 4.57 7.79
N GLU A 80 24.26 3.78 8.53
CA GLU A 80 24.96 2.63 7.96
C GLU A 80 23.93 1.57 7.60
N LYS A 81 23.90 1.19 6.32
CA LYS A 81 23.06 0.09 5.83
C LYS A 81 23.83 -1.22 6.02
N ASN A 82 23.17 -2.17 6.65
CA ASN A 82 23.64 -3.52 6.73
C ASN A 82 23.37 -4.24 5.37
N LYS A 83 23.96 -5.45 5.18
CA LYS A 83 23.78 -6.26 3.96
C LYS A 83 22.32 -6.71 3.73
N GLU A 84 21.50 -6.70 4.76
CA GLU A 84 20.08 -7.06 4.74
C GLU A 84 19.14 -5.88 4.51
N GLY A 85 19.68 -4.70 4.15
CA GLY A 85 18.85 -3.50 3.94
C GLY A 85 18.25 -2.90 5.22
N ILE A 86 18.82 -3.23 6.38
CA ILE A 86 18.41 -2.69 7.68
C ILE A 86 19.33 -1.54 8.06
N CYS A 87 18.77 -0.44 8.52
CA CYS A 87 19.48 0.71 9.05
C CYS A 87 19.39 0.74 10.57
N CYS A 88 20.53 0.95 11.25
CA CYS A 88 20.59 1.23 12.66
C CYS A 88 20.85 2.72 12.88
N ILE A 89 19.92 3.39 13.54
CA ILE A 89 19.97 4.84 13.78
C ILE A 89 20.24 5.08 15.25
N PRO A 90 21.45 5.53 15.61
CA PRO A 90 21.80 5.78 16.99
C PRO A 90 21.13 7.05 17.50
N SER A 91 20.64 7.02 18.72
CA SER A 91 20.17 8.16 19.48
C SER A 91 20.83 8.19 20.85
N VAL A 92 21.38 9.33 21.23
CA VAL A 92 22.00 9.53 22.55
C VAL A 92 21.16 10.53 23.33
N PHE A 93 20.88 10.19 24.60
CA PHE A 93 20.10 10.99 25.53
C PHE A 93 20.90 11.22 26.79
N SER A 94 20.72 12.40 27.41
CA SER A 94 21.18 12.71 28.76
C SER A 94 19.94 13.01 29.60
N ILE A 95 19.68 12.22 30.64
CA ILE A 95 18.43 12.24 31.37
C ILE A 95 18.73 12.41 32.87
N LYS A 96 18.16 13.45 33.47
CA LYS A 96 18.26 13.67 34.91
C LYS A 96 17.41 12.66 35.67
N GLY A 97 17.57 12.66 37.00
CA GLY A 97 16.69 11.88 37.86
C GLY A 97 15.24 12.37 37.77
N ARG A 98 14.28 11.45 37.71
CA ARG A 98 12.84 11.71 37.59
C ARG A 98 12.46 12.60 36.38
N GLU A 99 13.16 12.39 35.27
CA GLU A 99 12.95 13.16 34.04
C GLU A 99 12.39 12.27 32.93
N LYS A 100 11.53 12.90 32.09
CA LYS A 100 11.04 12.34 30.84
C LYS A 100 11.66 13.10 29.69
N CYS A 101 12.38 12.42 28.81
CA CYS A 101 12.95 12.99 27.59
C CYS A 101 12.16 12.52 26.37
N ARG A 102 11.89 13.45 25.44
CA ARG A 102 11.18 13.18 24.22
C ARG A 102 12.00 13.66 23.03
N ARG A 103 12.15 12.79 22.03
CA ARG A 103 12.80 13.13 20.77
C ARG A 103 11.84 12.88 19.61
N VAL A 104 11.71 13.83 18.74
CA VAL A 104 10.85 13.79 17.56
C VAL A 104 11.71 13.68 16.32
N ARG A 105 11.41 12.74 15.43
CA ARG A 105 12.05 12.55 14.14
C ARG A 105 11.02 12.52 13.04
N LYS A 106 11.34 13.09 11.91
CA LYS A 106 10.58 12.93 10.68
C LYS A 106 11.17 11.78 9.89
N ILE A 107 10.30 10.95 9.35
CA ILE A 107 10.64 9.81 8.51
C ILE A 107 9.92 10.01 7.18
N LYS A 108 10.63 9.97 6.08
CA LYS A 108 10.04 9.95 4.75
C LYS A 108 9.92 8.51 4.27
N CYS A 109 8.72 8.11 3.87
CA CYS A 109 8.42 6.76 3.41
C CYS A 109 8.66 6.69 1.91
N THR A 110 9.71 5.98 1.46
CA THR A 110 10.11 5.96 0.03
C THR A 110 9.60 4.76 -0.73
N CYS A 111 9.15 3.71 -0.03
CA CYS A 111 8.58 2.50 -0.63
C CYS A 111 7.37 2.04 0.18
N ARG A 112 6.44 1.38 -0.49
CA ARG A 112 5.32 0.71 0.18
C ARG A 112 5.80 -0.48 1.04
N GLY A 113 5.00 -0.87 1.99
CA GLY A 113 5.29 -2.06 2.82
C GLY A 113 4.71 -1.97 4.21
N ILE A 114 4.87 -3.06 4.97
CA ILE A 114 4.56 -3.12 6.39
C ILE A 114 5.89 -3.18 7.15
N PHE A 115 6.16 -2.15 7.92
CA PHE A 115 7.45 -1.97 8.58
C PHE A 115 7.31 -1.97 10.10
N GLU A 116 8.23 -2.64 10.79
CA GLU A 116 8.41 -2.52 12.23
C GLU A 116 9.59 -1.59 12.53
N ILE A 117 9.33 -0.56 13.32
CA ILE A 117 10.31 0.46 13.70
C ILE A 117 10.43 0.49 15.21
N GLY A 118 11.63 0.45 15.74
CA GLY A 118 11.83 0.60 17.17
C GLY A 118 13.22 0.21 17.63
N ALA A 119 13.50 0.44 18.92
CA ALA A 119 14.75 0.03 19.54
C ALA A 119 14.65 -1.38 20.14
N SER A 120 15.68 -2.18 19.94
CA SER A 120 15.81 -3.51 20.58
C SER A 120 16.46 -3.44 21.94
N SER A 121 17.28 -2.44 22.20
CA SER A 121 18.05 -2.30 23.43
C SER A 121 18.34 -0.85 23.79
N LEU A 122 18.44 -0.59 25.08
CA LEU A 122 18.98 0.64 25.63
C LEU A 122 20.37 0.34 26.21
N TYR A 123 21.31 1.19 25.88
CA TYR A 123 22.67 1.14 26.44
C TYR A 123 22.84 2.32 27.38
N GLY A 124 23.23 2.09 28.61
CA GLY A 124 23.52 3.14 29.57
C GLY A 124 24.92 2.98 30.11
N SER A 125 25.57 4.09 30.51
CA SER A 125 26.87 4.06 31.19
C SER A 125 26.81 4.84 32.49
N ASP A 126 27.84 4.65 33.29
CA ASP A 126 28.13 5.46 34.47
C ASP A 126 28.59 6.88 34.09
N LEU A 127 28.81 7.75 35.06
CA LEU A 127 29.25 9.15 34.84
C LEU A 127 30.59 9.27 34.11
N PHE A 128 31.48 8.33 34.35
CA PHE A 128 32.85 8.30 33.81
C PHE A 128 33.00 7.44 32.56
N GLY A 129 31.95 6.68 32.17
CA GLY A 129 31.99 5.76 31.02
C GLY A 129 32.87 4.53 31.26
N LEU A 130 33.11 4.16 32.50
CA LEU A 130 33.93 2.99 32.89
C LEU A 130 33.19 1.69 32.75
N GLY A 131 31.85 1.73 32.86
CA GLY A 131 30.99 0.57 32.73
C GLY A 131 29.74 0.84 31.89
N GLU A 132 29.31 -0.19 31.17
CA GLU A 132 28.09 -0.14 30.40
C GLU A 132 27.10 -1.19 30.91
N PHE A 133 25.83 -0.86 30.82
CA PHE A 133 24.74 -1.80 31.06
C PHE A 133 23.74 -1.77 29.91
N ILE A 134 23.18 -2.94 29.62
CA ILE A 134 22.19 -3.11 28.54
C ILE A 134 20.84 -3.46 29.14
N ILE A 135 19.81 -2.83 28.66
CA ILE A 135 18.41 -3.12 28.97
C ILE A 135 17.73 -3.56 27.69
N PRO A 136 17.32 -4.81 27.55
CA PRO A 136 16.52 -5.24 26.41
C PRO A 136 15.16 -4.56 26.46
N VAL A 137 14.68 -4.11 25.31
CA VAL A 137 13.37 -3.48 25.16
C VAL A 137 12.51 -4.40 24.30
N THR A 138 11.50 -5.00 24.92
CA THR A 138 10.64 -6.00 24.25
C THR A 138 9.41 -5.40 23.56
N ASP A 139 8.89 -4.25 24.06
CA ASP A 139 7.59 -3.70 23.63
C ASP A 139 7.70 -2.30 23.02
N ALA A 140 8.82 -1.94 22.44
CA ALA A 140 9.04 -0.59 21.88
C ALA A 140 9.05 -0.54 20.36
N LYS A 141 8.51 -1.56 19.72
CA LYS A 141 8.31 -1.56 18.26
C LYS A 141 6.94 -0.98 17.92
N VAL A 142 6.90 -0.18 16.89
CA VAL A 142 5.68 0.36 16.27
C VAL A 142 5.58 -0.14 14.85
N SER A 143 4.38 -0.51 14.44
CA SER A 143 4.10 -0.90 13.07
C SER A 143 3.71 0.32 12.25
N LEU A 144 4.27 0.42 11.06
CA LEU A 144 3.96 1.43 10.06
C LEU A 144 3.62 0.73 8.75
N THR A 145 2.40 0.96 8.26
CA THR A 145 1.97 0.52 6.94
C THR A 145 2.11 1.67 5.96
N VAL A 146 2.91 1.48 4.93
CA VAL A 146 3.07 2.42 3.83
C VAL A 146 2.30 1.88 2.63
N LEU A 147 1.22 2.56 2.29
CA LEU A 147 0.35 2.22 1.17
C LEU A 147 0.98 2.67 -0.16
N PRO A 148 0.78 1.94 -1.26
CA PRO A 148 1.23 2.38 -2.57
C PRO A 148 0.51 3.67 -2.98
N SER A 149 1.26 4.65 -3.46
CA SER A 149 0.69 5.84 -4.09
C SER A 149 0.20 5.51 -5.50
N PRO A 150 -1.00 5.95 -5.89
CA PRO A 150 -1.47 5.76 -7.25
C PRO A 150 -0.56 6.48 -8.26
N LEU A 151 -0.43 5.96 -9.45
CA LEU A 151 0.21 6.66 -10.56
C LEU A 151 -0.57 7.93 -10.91
N SER A 152 0.12 8.93 -11.45
CA SER A 152 -0.59 10.05 -12.03
C SER A 152 -1.32 9.62 -13.32
N ALA A 153 -2.42 10.29 -13.64
CA ALA A 153 -3.17 9.99 -14.86
C ALA A 153 -2.31 10.16 -16.15
N ASP A 154 -1.32 11.04 -16.10
CA ASP A 154 -0.42 11.28 -17.24
C ASP A 154 0.64 10.16 -17.38
N ASP A 155 1.04 9.53 -16.27
CA ASP A 155 2.04 8.45 -16.27
C ASP A 155 1.44 7.08 -16.61
N PHE A 156 0.13 6.90 -16.42
CA PHE A 156 -0.50 5.59 -16.58
C PHE A 156 -0.64 5.18 -18.06
N SER A 157 -1.16 6.01 -18.92
CA SER A 157 -1.23 5.83 -20.39
C SER A 157 -2.00 6.98 -21.07
N PRO A 158 -1.68 7.36 -22.30
CA PRO A 158 -2.51 8.29 -23.09
C PRO A 158 -3.93 7.75 -23.37
N ASP A 159 -4.16 6.45 -23.28
CA ASP A 159 -5.47 5.82 -23.51
C ASP A 159 -6.43 5.89 -22.30
N ASN A 160 -6.01 6.44 -21.16
CA ASN A 160 -6.85 6.57 -19.95
C ASN A 160 -8.15 7.33 -20.18
N ARG A 161 -8.13 8.32 -21.05
CA ARG A 161 -9.35 9.07 -21.43
C ARG A 161 -10.36 8.18 -22.13
N GLN A 162 -9.88 7.21 -22.89
CA GLN A 162 -10.74 6.25 -23.59
C GLN A 162 -11.33 5.25 -22.58
N LEU A 163 -10.52 4.68 -21.69
CA LEU A 163 -10.99 3.81 -20.62
C LEU A 163 -12.08 4.48 -19.78
N TYR A 164 -11.81 5.69 -19.31
CA TYR A 164 -12.78 6.47 -18.53
C TYR A 164 -14.06 6.73 -19.33
N GLY A 165 -13.93 7.09 -20.61
CA GLY A 165 -15.06 7.31 -21.52
C GLY A 165 -15.87 6.04 -21.77
N ASP A 166 -15.21 4.91 -22.02
CA ASP A 166 -15.88 3.63 -22.31
C ASP A 166 -16.65 3.10 -21.10
N ILE A 167 -16.07 3.18 -19.91
CA ILE A 167 -16.75 2.81 -18.67
C ILE A 167 -17.94 3.74 -18.40
N LEU A 168 -17.79 5.06 -18.60
CA LEU A 168 -18.88 6.01 -18.46
C LEU A 168 -20.01 5.74 -19.46
N VAL A 169 -19.69 5.50 -20.74
CA VAL A 169 -20.71 5.21 -21.75
C VAL A 169 -21.50 3.96 -21.41
N ARG A 170 -20.84 2.89 -20.98
CA ARG A 170 -21.52 1.66 -20.53
C ARG A 170 -22.40 1.88 -19.32
N ARG A 171 -21.98 2.74 -18.39
CA ARG A 171 -22.78 3.13 -17.21
C ARG A 171 -24.12 3.74 -17.61
N PHE A 172 -24.20 4.49 -18.71
CA PHE A 172 -25.43 5.10 -19.22
C PHE A 172 -26.26 4.18 -20.13
N ILE A 173 -25.76 3.00 -20.50
CA ILE A 173 -26.48 2.06 -21.38
C ILE A 173 -27.35 1.08 -20.60
N CYS A 174 -27.05 0.77 -19.34
CA CYS A 174 -27.86 -0.13 -18.52
C CYS A 174 -29.00 0.64 -17.84
N GLU A 175 -30.22 0.51 -18.39
CA GLU A 175 -31.44 0.97 -17.73
C GLU A 175 -31.75 0.08 -16.51
N ASP A 176 -31.92 0.68 -15.33
CA ASP A 176 -32.38 -0.08 -14.15
C ASP A 176 -33.91 -0.29 -14.24
N PRO A 177 -34.37 -1.55 -14.32
CA PRO A 177 -35.80 -1.85 -14.37
C PRO A 177 -36.60 -1.34 -13.17
N PHE A 178 -35.92 -1.10 -12.05
CA PHE A 178 -36.55 -0.74 -10.75
C PHE A 178 -36.49 0.77 -10.47
N LEU A 179 -35.60 1.52 -11.10
CA LEU A 179 -35.48 2.98 -10.94
C LEU A 179 -36.33 3.72 -11.97
N ILE A 180 -37.51 4.15 -11.53
CA ILE A 180 -38.46 4.92 -12.35
C ILE A 180 -38.29 6.41 -12.02
N ASN A 181 -37.79 7.19 -12.99
CA ASN A 181 -37.64 8.66 -12.90
C ASN A 181 -38.73 9.40 -13.67
N GLY A 182 -39.98 8.92 -13.60
CA GLY A 182 -41.10 9.56 -14.24
C GLY A 182 -41.70 8.80 -15.42
N ALA A 183 -42.52 9.48 -16.18
CA ALA A 183 -43.13 8.94 -17.40
C ALA A 183 -43.22 10.04 -18.49
N HIS A 184 -42.93 9.69 -19.73
CA HIS A 184 -43.07 10.55 -20.92
C HIS A 184 -44.11 9.97 -21.89
N GLU A 185 -44.51 10.72 -22.88
CA GLU A 185 -45.48 10.29 -23.88
C GLU A 185 -44.88 9.18 -24.76
N TYR A 186 -45.56 8.05 -24.89
CA TYR A 186 -45.15 6.92 -25.71
C TYR A 186 -45.02 7.32 -27.17
N SER A 187 -43.84 7.19 -27.75
CA SER A 187 -43.50 7.61 -29.11
C SER A 187 -43.70 6.51 -30.18
N GLY A 188 -44.01 5.27 -29.74
CA GLY A 188 -44.10 4.10 -30.59
C GLY A 188 -42.79 3.42 -30.95
N ARG A 189 -41.65 3.95 -30.44
CA ARG A 189 -40.31 3.35 -30.61
C ARG A 189 -39.86 2.51 -29.43
N GLU A 190 -40.45 2.75 -28.28
CA GLU A 190 -40.18 2.02 -27.05
C GLU A 190 -40.91 0.66 -27.04
N PRO A 191 -40.34 -0.36 -26.40
CA PRO A 191 -41.01 -1.66 -26.27
C PRO A 191 -42.31 -1.54 -25.45
N MET A 192 -43.32 -2.31 -25.79
CA MET A 192 -44.63 -2.24 -25.13
C MET A 192 -44.62 -2.53 -23.62
N ASN A 193 -43.63 -3.22 -23.15
CA ASN A 193 -43.40 -3.48 -21.71
C ASN A 193 -42.92 -2.23 -20.91
N SER A 194 -42.57 -1.16 -21.59
CA SER A 194 -42.24 0.15 -20.97
C SER A 194 -43.50 0.99 -20.72
N ILE A 195 -44.69 0.59 -21.13
CA ILE A 195 -45.92 1.37 -20.96
C ILE A 195 -46.34 1.36 -19.49
N SER A 196 -46.45 2.57 -18.90
CA SER A 196 -47.01 2.79 -17.59
C SER A 196 -48.54 2.93 -17.67
N TRP A 197 -49.27 1.87 -17.43
CA TRP A 197 -50.73 1.90 -17.45
C TRP A 197 -51.35 2.87 -16.45
N ASN A 198 -50.72 3.05 -15.28
CA ASN A 198 -51.18 3.98 -14.27
C ASN A 198 -50.98 5.44 -14.68
N ALA A 199 -49.84 5.78 -15.31
CA ALA A 199 -49.59 7.12 -15.81
C ALA A 199 -50.47 7.41 -17.07
N SER A 200 -50.63 6.42 -17.94
CA SER A 200 -51.49 6.52 -19.12
C SER A 200 -52.96 6.80 -18.78
N ALA A 201 -53.50 6.09 -17.77
CA ALA A 201 -54.85 6.31 -17.28
C ALA A 201 -55.09 7.72 -16.72
N ARG A 202 -54.09 8.31 -16.09
CA ARG A 202 -54.15 9.68 -15.54
C ARG A 202 -53.98 10.74 -16.63
N ALA A 203 -53.15 10.47 -17.61
CA ALA A 203 -52.83 11.43 -18.67
C ALA A 203 -53.79 11.37 -19.87
N GLY A 204 -54.64 10.35 -19.97
CA GLY A 204 -55.55 10.11 -21.10
C GLY A 204 -54.85 9.75 -22.42
N LYS A 205 -53.55 9.44 -22.37
CA LYS A 205 -52.72 9.06 -23.52
C LYS A 205 -51.65 8.04 -23.07
N LEU A 206 -51.11 7.29 -24.03
CA LEU A 206 -50.08 6.31 -23.70
C LEU A 206 -48.83 6.98 -23.18
N MET A 207 -48.39 6.54 -21.97
CA MET A 207 -47.20 7.02 -21.31
C MET A 207 -46.22 5.87 -21.12
N ALA A 208 -44.96 6.11 -21.51
CA ALA A 208 -43.83 5.18 -21.23
C ALA A 208 -43.12 5.57 -19.96
N VAL A 209 -42.65 4.58 -19.21
CA VAL A 209 -41.84 4.76 -18.02
C VAL A 209 -40.47 5.30 -18.42
N ASN A 210 -40.08 6.40 -17.79
CA ASN A 210 -38.72 6.90 -17.90
C ASN A 210 -37.91 6.20 -16.80
N ARG A 211 -37.05 5.29 -17.21
CA ARG A 211 -36.17 4.57 -16.29
C ARG A 211 -34.88 5.37 -16.12
N ASP A 212 -34.40 5.39 -14.90
CA ASP A 212 -33.08 5.97 -14.64
C ASP A 212 -32.00 4.91 -14.85
N TYR A 213 -30.79 5.36 -15.16
CA TYR A 213 -29.68 4.46 -15.40
C TYR A 213 -28.96 4.21 -14.07
N THR A 214 -28.92 2.97 -13.64
CA THR A 214 -28.06 2.59 -12.51
C THR A 214 -26.70 2.16 -13.01
N SER A 215 -25.67 2.69 -12.42
CA SER A 215 -24.32 2.24 -12.72
C SER A 215 -24.07 0.87 -12.10
N CYS A 216 -24.37 -0.17 -12.85
CA CYS A 216 -23.97 -1.55 -12.51
C CYS A 216 -22.55 -1.85 -13.04
N SER A 217 -21.65 -0.88 -13.06
CA SER A 217 -20.27 -1.14 -13.46
C SER A 217 -19.58 -1.92 -12.35
N LYS A 218 -19.23 -3.16 -12.63
CA LYS A 218 -18.51 -4.05 -11.74
C LYS A 218 -17.22 -4.49 -12.43
N MET A 219 -16.09 -4.04 -11.92
CA MET A 219 -14.79 -4.25 -12.56
C MET A 219 -13.99 -5.34 -11.84
N ILE A 220 -13.29 -6.16 -12.59
CA ILE A 220 -12.27 -7.05 -12.05
C ILE A 220 -10.88 -6.56 -12.50
N ILE A 221 -10.01 -6.33 -11.53
CA ILE A 221 -8.62 -5.90 -11.75
C ILE A 221 -7.74 -7.13 -11.59
N LEU A 222 -7.11 -7.56 -12.66
CA LEU A 222 -6.20 -8.69 -12.71
C LEU A 222 -4.76 -8.17 -12.71
N LEU A 223 -4.02 -8.44 -11.65
CA LEU A 223 -2.62 -8.04 -11.50
C LEU A 223 -1.72 -9.25 -11.65
N ASN A 224 -0.95 -9.29 -12.73
CA ASN A 224 -0.05 -10.40 -13.04
C ASN A 224 1.40 -9.94 -13.12
N PHE A 225 2.28 -10.50 -12.29
CA PHE A 225 3.69 -10.14 -12.23
C PHE A 225 4.60 -10.98 -13.16
N GLN A 226 4.05 -11.94 -13.89
CA GLN A 226 4.84 -12.82 -14.76
C GLN A 226 5.59 -12.02 -15.82
N ARG A 227 6.92 -12.19 -15.86
CA ARG A 227 7.80 -11.44 -16.75
C ARG A 227 7.64 -11.84 -18.21
N ARG A 228 7.50 -13.15 -18.49
CA ARG A 228 7.42 -13.74 -19.83
C ARG A 228 6.54 -14.99 -19.81
N ASP A 229 5.88 -15.29 -20.91
CA ASP A 229 4.96 -16.41 -21.02
C ASP A 229 5.62 -17.78 -20.88
N ASP A 230 6.88 -17.88 -21.26
CA ASP A 230 7.65 -19.13 -21.21
C ASP A 230 8.21 -19.47 -19.82
N ILE A 231 8.22 -18.50 -18.88
CA ILE A 231 8.82 -18.66 -17.56
C ILE A 231 7.89 -18.11 -16.48
N VAL A 232 7.50 -18.96 -15.53
CA VAL A 232 6.77 -18.53 -14.33
C VAL A 232 7.79 -17.90 -13.36
N ALA A 233 8.08 -16.62 -13.58
CA ALA A 233 8.96 -15.83 -12.75
C ALA A 233 8.49 -14.37 -12.77
N PRO A 234 8.62 -13.62 -11.65
CA PRO A 234 8.20 -12.24 -11.59
C PRO A 234 9.09 -11.34 -12.47
N ALA A 235 8.53 -10.22 -12.87
CA ALA A 235 9.26 -9.13 -13.52
C ALA A 235 10.27 -8.49 -12.56
N THR A 236 11.01 -7.49 -13.01
CA THR A 236 11.91 -6.71 -12.15
C THR A 236 11.11 -5.97 -11.07
N GLU A 237 11.74 -5.76 -9.91
CA GLU A 237 11.13 -5.06 -8.78
C GLU A 237 10.53 -3.71 -9.21
N GLU A 238 11.24 -2.95 -10.05
CA GLU A 238 10.79 -1.65 -10.56
C GLU A 238 9.49 -1.75 -11.37
N VAL A 239 9.37 -2.77 -12.23
CA VAL A 239 8.17 -3.00 -13.04
C VAL A 239 7.02 -3.46 -12.15
N CYS A 240 7.27 -4.35 -11.19
CA CYS A 240 6.26 -4.80 -10.24
C CYS A 240 5.71 -3.64 -9.41
N GLU A 241 6.58 -2.73 -8.92
CA GLU A 241 6.17 -1.53 -8.20
C GLU A 241 5.32 -0.59 -9.07
N LEU A 242 5.70 -0.40 -10.34
CA LEU A 242 4.93 0.38 -11.29
C LEU A 242 3.51 -0.19 -11.48
N MET A 243 3.41 -1.51 -11.61
CA MET A 243 2.13 -2.21 -11.79
C MET A 243 1.24 -2.12 -10.55
N ILE A 244 1.81 -2.18 -9.35
CA ILE A 244 1.08 -1.99 -8.10
C ILE A 244 0.52 -0.57 -8.00
N LYS A 245 1.31 0.44 -8.37
CA LYS A 245 0.85 1.83 -8.45
C LYS A 245 -0.24 2.03 -9.52
N ALA A 246 -0.13 1.30 -10.64
CA ALA A 246 -1.16 1.29 -11.67
C ALA A 246 -2.48 0.69 -11.15
N ALA A 247 -2.41 -0.44 -10.42
CA ALA A 247 -3.58 -1.04 -9.79
C ALA A 247 -4.22 -0.08 -8.75
N ALA A 248 -3.40 0.61 -7.95
CA ALA A 248 -3.88 1.62 -7.02
C ALA A 248 -4.61 2.78 -7.74
N PHE A 249 -4.11 3.22 -8.89
CA PHE A 249 -4.76 4.23 -9.73
C PHE A 249 -6.11 3.75 -10.26
N VAL A 250 -6.19 2.52 -10.77
CA VAL A 250 -7.45 1.95 -11.28
C VAL A 250 -8.48 1.83 -10.15
N MET A 251 -8.07 1.47 -8.95
CA MET A 251 -8.97 1.42 -7.78
C MET A 251 -9.45 2.81 -7.36
N GLU A 252 -8.62 3.84 -7.46
CA GLU A 252 -9.01 5.22 -7.22
C GLU A 252 -10.04 5.70 -8.24
N MET A 253 -9.81 5.42 -9.51
CA MET A 253 -10.75 5.69 -10.59
C MET A 253 -12.10 4.96 -10.36
N ALA A 254 -12.07 3.69 -9.93
CA ALA A 254 -13.27 2.93 -9.61
C ALA A 254 -14.09 3.57 -8.47
N GLU A 255 -13.39 4.06 -7.43
CA GLU A 255 -14.05 4.78 -6.32
C GLU A 255 -14.68 6.10 -6.78
N GLU A 256 -13.97 6.90 -7.58
CA GLU A 256 -14.50 8.15 -8.13
C GLU A 256 -15.77 7.91 -8.98
N MET A 257 -15.78 6.83 -9.76
CA MET A 257 -16.94 6.41 -10.54
C MET A 257 -18.04 5.76 -9.69
N LYS A 258 -17.80 5.48 -8.40
CA LYS A 258 -18.69 4.70 -7.54
C LYS A 258 -18.99 3.30 -8.12
N ALA A 259 -18.04 2.72 -8.83
CA ALA A 259 -18.13 1.37 -9.36
C ALA A 259 -17.73 0.35 -8.30
N GLU A 260 -18.33 -0.84 -8.37
CA GLU A 260 -17.83 -1.99 -7.61
C GLU A 260 -16.58 -2.53 -8.30
N PHE A 261 -15.58 -2.93 -7.53
CA PHE A 261 -14.39 -3.57 -8.09
C PHE A 261 -13.91 -4.74 -7.23
N ALA A 262 -13.22 -5.66 -7.87
CA ALA A 262 -12.48 -6.73 -7.22
C ALA A 262 -11.03 -6.71 -7.68
N LEU A 263 -10.09 -7.05 -6.79
CA LEU A 263 -8.67 -7.17 -7.08
C LEU A 263 -8.24 -8.63 -6.95
N VAL A 264 -7.67 -9.17 -8.02
CA VAL A 264 -7.06 -10.49 -8.05
C VAL A 264 -5.59 -10.36 -8.43
N ILE A 265 -4.73 -10.99 -7.67
CA ILE A 265 -3.28 -10.92 -7.84
C ILE A 265 -2.77 -12.33 -8.12
N ASN A 266 -1.93 -12.52 -9.11
CA ASN A 266 -1.34 -13.82 -9.44
C ASN A 266 -0.20 -14.19 -8.48
N ILE A 267 -0.58 -14.56 -7.25
CA ILE A 267 0.32 -15.00 -6.17
C ILE A 267 -0.15 -16.33 -5.57
N PRO A 268 0.71 -17.10 -4.89
CA PRO A 268 0.37 -18.43 -4.35
C PRO A 268 -0.83 -18.45 -3.39
N ASP A 269 -0.90 -17.48 -2.48
CA ASP A 269 -1.93 -17.40 -1.44
C ASP A 269 -3.02 -16.38 -1.84
N GLN A 270 -3.85 -16.76 -2.80
CA GLN A 270 -4.97 -15.92 -3.23
C GLN A 270 -6.08 -15.88 -2.18
N GLU A 271 -6.46 -14.69 -1.77
CA GLU A 271 -7.69 -14.50 -1.00
C GLU A 271 -8.94 -14.71 -1.87
N PRO A 272 -10.06 -15.11 -1.25
CA PRO A 272 -11.32 -15.25 -1.99
C PRO A 272 -11.69 -13.98 -2.73
N LEU A 273 -12.15 -14.12 -3.97
CA LEU A 273 -12.60 -12.99 -4.77
C LEU A 273 -13.76 -12.28 -4.09
N THR A 274 -13.56 -11.03 -3.72
CA THR A 274 -14.57 -10.19 -3.09
C THR A 274 -14.66 -8.89 -3.87
N ALA A 275 -15.85 -8.54 -4.34
CA ALA A 275 -16.13 -7.26 -4.95
C ALA A 275 -16.74 -6.30 -3.93
N GLY A 276 -16.37 -5.04 -4.01
CA GLY A 276 -16.90 -4.00 -3.14
C GLY A 276 -16.67 -2.62 -3.72
N SER A 277 -17.11 -1.60 -2.99
CA SER A 277 -17.00 -0.20 -3.41
C SER A 277 -16.76 0.74 -2.23
N GLY A 278 -16.32 1.94 -2.54
CA GLY A 278 -16.12 3.02 -1.57
C GLY A 278 -14.75 3.01 -0.89
N ALA A 279 -14.44 4.11 -0.18
CA ALA A 279 -13.13 4.39 0.40
C ALA A 279 -12.62 3.31 1.37
N GLY A 280 -13.52 2.72 2.18
CA GLY A 280 -13.14 1.67 3.13
C GLY A 280 -12.66 0.41 2.44
N PHE A 281 -13.39 -0.04 1.39
CA PHE A 281 -13.00 -1.20 0.60
C PHE A 281 -11.70 -0.96 -0.17
N ARG A 282 -11.57 0.22 -0.80
CA ARG A 282 -10.30 0.61 -1.46
C ARG A 282 -9.12 0.58 -0.50
N LEU A 283 -9.28 1.13 0.70
CA LEU A 283 -8.21 1.13 1.69
C LEU A 283 -7.78 -0.29 2.09
N GLU A 284 -8.72 -1.22 2.22
CA GLU A 284 -8.45 -2.63 2.48
C GLU A 284 -7.62 -3.25 1.34
N GLN A 285 -8.00 -3.02 0.09
CA GLN A 285 -7.25 -3.51 -1.07
C GLN A 285 -5.85 -2.86 -1.17
N LEU A 286 -5.70 -1.58 -0.82
CA LEU A 286 -4.40 -0.91 -0.75
C LEU A 286 -3.50 -1.52 0.34
N ARG A 287 -4.05 -1.95 1.48
CA ARG A 287 -3.30 -2.70 2.51
C ARG A 287 -2.82 -4.05 1.99
N ARG A 288 -3.65 -4.75 1.23
CA ARG A 288 -3.23 -5.99 0.54
C ARG A 288 -2.06 -5.70 -0.40
N LEU A 289 -2.17 -4.69 -1.25
CA LEU A 289 -1.08 -4.28 -2.14
C LEU A 289 0.18 -3.86 -1.38
N ALA A 290 0.06 -3.24 -0.20
CA ALA A 290 1.21 -2.89 0.63
C ALA A 290 1.96 -4.13 1.15
N ALA A 291 1.23 -5.21 1.44
CA ALA A 291 1.78 -6.46 1.97
C ALA A 291 2.31 -7.41 0.89
N VAL A 292 1.90 -7.24 -0.37
CA VAL A 292 2.24 -8.16 -1.46
C VAL A 292 3.73 -8.12 -1.77
N GLU A 293 4.35 -9.30 -1.74
CA GLU A 293 5.65 -9.55 -2.37
C GLU A 293 5.39 -9.94 -3.84
N ALA A 294 6.14 -9.32 -4.75
CA ALA A 294 5.97 -9.59 -6.17
C ALA A 294 6.47 -11.01 -6.49
N ASP A 295 5.53 -11.92 -6.66
CA ASP A 295 5.77 -13.32 -7.06
C ASP A 295 4.80 -13.70 -8.18
N CYS A 296 4.95 -14.88 -8.75
CA CYS A 296 4.11 -15.39 -9.82
C CYS A 296 3.78 -16.85 -9.56
N TYR A 297 2.48 -17.17 -9.51
CA TYR A 297 2.01 -18.53 -9.21
C TYR A 297 1.58 -19.30 -10.44
N LEU A 298 0.74 -18.71 -11.28
CA LEU A 298 0.21 -19.34 -12.50
C LEU A 298 0.79 -18.66 -13.74
N ARG A 299 0.74 -19.37 -14.87
CA ARG A 299 0.91 -18.75 -16.18
C ARG A 299 -0.24 -17.77 -16.41
N ILE A 300 0.01 -16.70 -17.15
CA ILE A 300 -0.98 -15.65 -17.38
C ILE A 300 -2.27 -16.20 -18.01
N GLU A 301 -2.16 -17.16 -18.92
CA GLU A 301 -3.30 -17.79 -19.61
C GLU A 301 -4.18 -18.54 -18.63
N ASP A 302 -3.56 -19.36 -17.75
CA ASP A 302 -4.25 -20.13 -16.73
C ASP A 302 -4.86 -19.19 -15.69
N PHE A 303 -4.12 -18.16 -15.28
CA PHE A 303 -4.58 -17.14 -14.35
C PHE A 303 -5.84 -16.42 -14.85
N ILE A 304 -5.87 -16.01 -16.13
CA ILE A 304 -7.04 -15.35 -16.74
C ILE A 304 -8.22 -16.33 -16.80
N MET A 305 -7.97 -17.60 -17.18
CA MET A 305 -9.04 -18.60 -17.32
C MET A 305 -9.72 -18.99 -16.01
N GLU A 306 -8.98 -18.98 -14.91
CA GLU A 306 -9.53 -19.36 -13.60
C GLU A 306 -10.47 -18.30 -13.01
N GLN A 307 -10.52 -17.10 -13.59
CA GLN A 307 -11.31 -16.01 -13.00
C GLN A 307 -12.80 -16.11 -13.33
N PRO A 308 -13.70 -15.99 -12.33
CA PRO A 308 -15.14 -16.01 -12.53
C PRO A 308 -15.64 -14.64 -13.03
N VAL A 309 -15.36 -14.33 -14.30
CA VAL A 309 -15.68 -13.01 -14.90
C VAL A 309 -17.16 -12.78 -15.17
N GLY A 310 -18.01 -13.80 -15.08
CA GLY A 310 -19.44 -13.73 -15.45
C GLY A 310 -20.29 -12.74 -14.66
N GLU A 311 -19.82 -12.28 -13.50
CA GLU A 311 -20.50 -11.26 -12.68
C GLU A 311 -20.00 -9.83 -12.93
N PHE A 312 -18.96 -9.66 -13.75
CA PHE A 312 -18.31 -8.39 -14.01
C PHE A 312 -18.73 -7.82 -15.35
N THR A 313 -18.65 -6.50 -15.48
CA THR A 313 -18.91 -5.78 -16.72
C THR A 313 -17.60 -5.47 -17.45
N ASP A 314 -16.52 -5.29 -16.69
CA ASP A 314 -15.22 -4.85 -17.22
C ASP A 314 -14.09 -5.65 -16.59
N VAL A 315 -13.12 -6.03 -17.42
CA VAL A 315 -11.88 -6.72 -17.03
C VAL A 315 -10.71 -5.80 -17.31
N ILE A 316 -9.90 -5.54 -16.30
CA ILE A 316 -8.71 -4.70 -16.39
C ILE A 316 -7.50 -5.57 -16.06
N LEU A 317 -6.70 -5.90 -17.06
CA LEU A 317 -5.47 -6.66 -16.88
C LEU A 317 -4.27 -5.70 -16.82
N ILE A 318 -3.47 -5.84 -15.75
CA ILE A 318 -2.19 -5.15 -15.58
C ILE A 318 -1.10 -6.23 -15.56
N THR A 319 -0.20 -6.19 -16.54
CA THR A 319 0.81 -7.23 -16.75
C THR A 319 2.10 -6.61 -17.30
N PRO A 320 3.28 -7.21 -17.11
CA PRO A 320 4.52 -6.71 -17.71
C PRO A 320 4.51 -6.87 -19.23
N THR A 321 3.95 -7.97 -19.73
CA THR A 321 3.91 -8.31 -21.16
C THR A 321 2.56 -8.90 -21.53
N LEU A 322 2.16 -8.70 -22.80
CA LEU A 322 1.02 -9.35 -23.41
C LEU A 322 1.53 -10.31 -24.47
N SER A 323 1.15 -11.59 -24.38
CA SER A 323 1.41 -12.61 -25.39
C SER A 323 0.24 -12.75 -26.36
N PHE A 324 0.48 -13.50 -27.42
CA PHE A 324 -0.58 -13.90 -28.34
C PHE A 324 -1.67 -14.73 -27.63
N GLU A 325 -1.24 -15.68 -26.78
CA GLU A 325 -2.16 -16.56 -26.04
C GLU A 325 -2.99 -15.79 -25.00
N SER A 326 -2.39 -14.85 -24.25
CA SER A 326 -3.12 -14.01 -23.31
C SER A 326 -4.10 -13.07 -24.03
N THR A 327 -3.74 -12.57 -25.21
CA THR A 327 -4.60 -11.74 -26.04
C THR A 327 -5.82 -12.50 -26.56
N ASP A 328 -5.62 -13.75 -27.03
CA ASP A 328 -6.69 -14.63 -27.49
C ASP A 328 -7.73 -14.87 -26.37
N ARG A 329 -7.27 -15.07 -25.13
CA ARG A 329 -8.15 -15.21 -23.94
C ARG A 329 -8.93 -13.94 -23.63
N LEU A 330 -8.30 -12.79 -23.77
CA LEU A 330 -8.98 -11.49 -23.57
C LEU A 330 -10.02 -11.25 -24.65
N GLU A 331 -9.80 -11.70 -25.88
CA GLU A 331 -10.81 -11.65 -26.95
C GLU A 331 -12.03 -12.52 -26.63
N ASP A 332 -11.86 -13.70 -26.01
CA ASP A 332 -12.97 -14.50 -25.54
C ASP A 332 -13.87 -13.72 -24.55
N PHE A 333 -13.30 -12.95 -23.64
CA PHE A 333 -14.07 -12.09 -22.74
C PHE A 333 -14.81 -10.96 -23.49
N LYS A 334 -14.16 -10.37 -24.47
CA LYS A 334 -14.78 -9.35 -25.34
C LYS A 334 -15.94 -9.92 -26.15
N ASN A 335 -15.81 -11.15 -26.66
CA ASN A 335 -16.86 -11.87 -27.37
C ASN A 335 -18.06 -12.21 -26.46
N GLN A 336 -17.82 -12.37 -25.15
CA GLN A 336 -18.87 -12.51 -24.13
C GLN A 336 -19.56 -11.19 -23.77
N GLY A 337 -19.13 -10.07 -24.34
CA GLY A 337 -19.71 -8.74 -24.12
C GLY A 337 -19.09 -7.95 -22.97
N LEU A 338 -17.97 -8.42 -22.39
CA LEU A 338 -17.24 -7.71 -21.35
C LEU A 338 -16.41 -6.56 -21.95
N GLY A 339 -16.24 -5.49 -21.19
CA GLY A 339 -15.21 -4.50 -21.47
C GLY A 339 -13.83 -5.05 -21.10
N VAL A 340 -12.91 -5.04 -22.04
CA VAL A 340 -11.58 -5.59 -21.79
C VAL A 340 -10.54 -4.49 -22.03
N HIS A 341 -9.72 -4.24 -21.01
CA HIS A 341 -8.63 -3.28 -21.05
C HIS A 341 -7.36 -3.96 -20.53
N ALA A 342 -6.32 -3.97 -21.33
CA ALA A 342 -5.05 -4.58 -20.97
C ALA A 342 -3.91 -3.55 -21.04
N TYR A 343 -3.16 -3.46 -19.95
CA TYR A 343 -2.03 -2.54 -19.80
C TYR A 343 -0.74 -3.32 -19.64
N ALA A 344 0.14 -3.21 -20.63
CA ALA A 344 1.48 -3.77 -20.57
C ALA A 344 2.44 -2.71 -19.99
N MET A 345 2.99 -3.00 -18.80
CA MET A 345 3.93 -2.14 -18.09
C MET A 345 5.35 -2.69 -18.25
N HIS A 346 6.24 -1.95 -18.90
CA HIS A 346 7.61 -2.37 -19.14
C HIS A 346 8.59 -1.22 -19.00
N ASN A 347 9.85 -1.52 -18.70
CA ASN A 347 10.93 -0.53 -18.71
C ASN A 347 11.43 -0.28 -20.13
N GLU A 348 12.05 0.90 -20.35
CA GLU A 348 12.64 1.27 -21.65
C GLU A 348 13.67 0.24 -22.17
N SER A 349 14.33 -0.50 -21.27
CA SER A 349 15.28 -1.57 -21.65
C SER A 349 14.62 -2.81 -22.29
N ASP A 350 13.34 -3.06 -22.02
CA ASP A 350 12.56 -4.17 -22.59
C ASP A 350 11.67 -3.68 -23.77
N ALA A 351 11.67 -2.37 -24.06
CA ALA A 351 10.79 -1.71 -25.02
C ALA A 351 10.93 -2.23 -26.46
N ASP A 352 12.12 -2.66 -26.88
CA ASP A 352 12.33 -3.16 -28.24
C ASP A 352 11.60 -4.47 -28.53
N PHE A 353 11.43 -5.33 -27.53
CA PHE A 353 10.71 -6.59 -27.67
C PHE A 353 9.19 -6.39 -27.51
N CYS A 354 8.77 -5.61 -26.54
CA CYS A 354 7.35 -5.33 -26.26
C CYS A 354 6.70 -4.43 -27.31
N SER A 355 7.45 -3.48 -27.91
CA SER A 355 6.91 -2.61 -28.96
C SER A 355 6.49 -3.37 -30.22
N GLN A 356 7.14 -4.49 -30.54
CA GLN A 356 6.76 -5.32 -31.68
C GLN A 356 5.46 -6.11 -31.42
N ILE A 357 5.25 -6.56 -30.19
CA ILE A 357 4.05 -7.32 -29.79
C ILE A 357 2.87 -6.36 -29.62
N THR A 358 3.05 -5.24 -28.94
CA THR A 358 2.01 -4.23 -28.72
C THR A 358 1.54 -3.56 -30.02
N ARG A 359 2.44 -3.38 -31.00
CA ARG A 359 2.04 -2.96 -32.36
C ARG A 359 1.19 -4.00 -33.07
N ARG A 360 1.52 -5.27 -33.02
CA ARG A 360 0.70 -6.35 -33.62
C ARG A 360 -0.67 -6.42 -32.97
N VAL A 361 -0.75 -6.37 -31.64
CA VAL A 361 -2.02 -6.39 -30.91
C VAL A 361 -2.89 -5.16 -31.22
N LYS A 362 -2.29 -3.96 -31.47
CA LYS A 362 -3.06 -2.75 -31.88
C LYS A 362 -3.51 -2.79 -33.34
N GLU A 363 -2.86 -3.54 -34.20
CA GLU A 363 -3.25 -3.68 -35.62
C GLU A 363 -4.32 -4.77 -35.83
N ASP A 364 -4.46 -5.71 -34.89
CA ASP A 364 -5.39 -6.85 -34.97
C ASP A 364 -6.67 -6.64 -34.10
N ILE A 365 -6.77 -5.56 -33.29
CA ILE A 365 -7.94 -5.15 -32.50
C ILE A 365 -8.59 -3.89 -33.11
#